data_1b7a78845eba8da7930146b21564bb8b
#
_entry.id   1b7a78845eba8da7930146b21564bb8b
#
_cell.length_a   1.000
_cell.length_b   1.000
_cell.length_c   1.000
_cell.angle_alpha   90.00
_cell.angle_beta   90.00
_cell.angle_gamma   90.00
#
_symmetry.space_group_name_H-M   'P 1'
#
loop_
_entity.id
_entity.type
_entity.pdbx_description
1 polymer ?
#
loop_
_entity_poly.entity_id
_entity_poly.type
_entity_poly.pdbx_seq_one_letter_code
_entity_poly.pdbx_strand_id
1 'polypeptide(L)'
;MYLEDMDRKAYQGSLMVSGWTSDYRSLKSARNMRNELAHSTNSFDADICSQEDIDFVRSFRTRILNQTDPLALLAKKSSKTRQTSNPQPKQYQQPNYTYTIPQKTPTGCFGIVASFFVVVACVIAFFI
;
A
#
# COMPACT_ATOMS: atom_id res chain seq x y z
N MET A 1 8.26 8.04 -1.46
CA MET A 1 7.18 7.05 -1.34
C MET A 1 6.08 7.49 -0.38
N TYR A 2 6.19 7.44 0.98
CA TYR A 2 5.10 7.88 1.89
C TYR A 2 4.72 9.37 1.72
N LEU A 3 5.70 10.27 1.72
CA LEU A 3 5.49 11.70 1.50
C LEU A 3 4.91 12.02 0.13
N GLU A 4 5.32 11.32 -0.91
CA GLU A 4 4.77 11.48 -2.27
C GLU A 4 3.29 11.05 -2.33
N ASP A 5 2.92 10.01 -1.58
CA ASP A 5 1.53 9.59 -1.45
C ASP A 5 0.69 10.64 -0.69
N MET A 6 1.27 11.27 0.33
CA MET A 6 0.64 12.40 1.01
C MET A 6 0.49 13.61 0.07
N ASP A 7 1.52 13.95 -0.71
CA ASP A 7 1.45 15.04 -1.70
C ASP A 7 0.33 14.79 -2.70
N ARG A 8 0.28 13.60 -3.29
CA ARG A 8 -0.74 13.23 -4.27
C ARG A 8 -2.15 13.32 -3.73
N LYS A 9 -2.33 13.08 -2.45
CA LYS A 9 -3.62 13.09 -1.77
C LYS A 9 -3.84 14.34 -0.90
N ALA A 10 -3.00 15.36 -1.02
CA ALA A 10 -2.97 16.51 -0.11
C ALA A 10 -4.32 17.22 0.01
N TYR A 11 -5.01 17.43 -1.10
CA TYR A 11 -6.32 18.06 -1.11
C TYR A 11 -7.36 17.28 -0.28
N GLN A 12 -7.50 15.98 -0.53
CA GLN A 12 -8.43 15.13 0.21
C GLN A 12 -8.00 14.93 1.66
N GLY A 13 -6.69 14.74 1.89
CA GLY A 13 -6.12 14.52 3.20
C GLY A 13 -6.35 15.70 4.14
N SER A 14 -6.09 16.93 3.68
CA SER A 14 -6.29 18.15 4.46
C SER A 14 -7.75 18.40 4.84
N LEU A 15 -8.70 18.02 3.98
CA LEU A 15 -10.13 18.16 4.25
C LEU A 15 -10.68 17.08 5.18
N MET A 16 -10.17 15.85 5.06
CA MET A 16 -10.77 14.69 5.70
C MET A 16 -10.06 14.25 6.98
N VAL A 17 -8.77 14.53 7.12
CA VAL A 17 -7.96 14.05 8.24
C VAL A 17 -7.39 15.21 9.03
N SER A 18 -7.81 15.33 10.30
CA SER A 18 -7.24 16.30 11.21
C SER A 18 -5.75 16.03 11.43
N GLY A 19 -4.93 17.07 11.45
CA GLY A 19 -3.48 16.94 11.62
C GLY A 19 -2.69 16.56 10.37
N TRP A 20 -3.33 16.36 9.22
CA TRP A 20 -2.65 16.02 7.96
C TRP A 20 -1.50 16.97 7.63
N THR A 21 -1.78 18.27 7.64
CA THR A 21 -0.78 19.28 7.28
C THR A 21 0.37 19.35 8.27
N SER A 22 0.09 19.18 9.58
CA SER A 22 1.11 19.13 10.62
C SER A 22 2.03 17.92 10.44
N ASP A 23 1.46 16.72 10.32
CA ASP A 23 2.23 15.49 10.09
C ASP A 23 3.06 15.56 8.80
N TYR A 24 2.50 16.12 7.74
CA TYR A 24 3.22 16.31 6.47
C TYR A 24 4.44 17.22 6.62
N ARG A 25 4.29 18.35 7.35
CA ARG A 25 5.41 19.28 7.61
C ARG A 25 6.51 18.61 8.42
N SER A 26 6.14 17.91 9.49
CA SER A 26 7.11 17.22 10.36
C SER A 26 7.84 16.08 9.60
N LEU A 27 7.16 15.33 8.77
CA LEU A 27 7.78 14.31 7.92
C LEU A 27 8.73 14.92 6.88
N LYS A 28 8.37 16.05 6.30
CA LYS A 28 9.23 16.78 5.35
C LYS A 28 10.48 17.30 6.06
N SER A 29 10.35 17.84 7.28
CA SER A 29 11.47 18.25 8.11
C SER A 29 12.38 17.08 8.42
N ALA A 30 11.85 15.94 8.87
CA ALA A 30 12.63 14.73 9.16
C ALA A 30 13.39 14.21 7.92
N ARG A 31 12.77 14.27 6.73
CA ARG A 31 13.46 13.93 5.47
C ARG A 31 14.61 14.88 5.16
N ASN A 32 14.43 16.18 5.37
CA ASN A 32 15.48 17.17 5.12
C ASN A 32 16.64 16.99 6.09
N MET A 33 16.37 16.79 7.40
CA MET A 33 17.40 16.47 8.40
C MET A 33 18.20 15.22 8.03
N ARG A 34 17.53 14.14 7.65
CA ARG A 34 18.22 12.92 7.18
C ARG A 34 19.13 13.21 5.99
N ASN A 35 18.68 14.02 5.03
CA ASN A 35 19.48 14.37 3.85
C ASN A 35 20.67 15.23 4.26
N GLU A 36 20.49 16.16 5.17
CA GLU A 36 21.56 16.99 5.71
C GLU A 36 22.63 16.14 6.41
N LEU A 37 22.21 15.23 7.30
CA LEU A 37 23.10 14.26 7.95
C LEU A 37 23.86 13.37 6.96
N ALA A 38 23.23 12.99 5.84
CA ALA A 38 23.85 12.15 4.85
C ALA A 38 24.85 12.87 3.94
N HIS A 39 24.71 14.18 3.77
CA HIS A 39 25.50 14.97 2.84
C HIS A 39 26.49 15.95 3.50
N SER A 40 26.33 16.22 4.78
CA SER A 40 27.20 17.11 5.53
C SER A 40 28.41 16.36 6.10
N THR A 41 29.58 16.66 5.64
CA THR A 41 30.85 16.09 6.13
C THR A 41 31.19 16.55 7.56
N ASN A 42 30.59 17.65 8.05
CA ASN A 42 30.82 18.24 9.37
C ASN A 42 29.62 18.02 10.35
N SER A 43 28.72 17.11 10.02
CA SER A 43 27.49 16.91 10.79
C SER A 43 27.68 16.26 12.17
N PHE A 44 28.88 15.74 12.46
CA PHE A 44 29.16 15.09 13.75
C PHE A 44 29.19 16.08 14.94
N ASP A 45 29.47 17.36 14.69
CA ASP A 45 29.54 18.40 15.72
C ASP A 45 28.31 19.32 15.79
N ALA A 46 27.34 19.10 14.87
CA ALA A 46 26.13 19.93 14.82
C ALA A 46 24.95 19.20 15.45
N ASP A 47 24.26 19.89 16.35
CA ASP A 47 23.01 19.40 16.95
C ASP A 47 21.84 19.54 15.94
N ILE A 48 21.87 18.71 14.90
CA ILE A 48 20.95 18.78 13.75
C ILE A 48 19.57 18.20 14.07
N CYS A 49 19.49 17.35 15.11
CA CYS A 49 18.27 16.63 15.47
C CYS A 49 17.87 16.90 16.91
N SER A 50 16.70 17.49 17.12
CA SER A 50 16.16 17.71 18.45
C SER A 50 15.53 16.45 19.04
N GLN A 51 15.38 16.39 20.38
CA GLN A 51 14.65 15.31 21.03
C GLN A 51 13.19 15.22 20.55
N GLU A 52 12.58 16.35 20.24
CA GLU A 52 11.21 16.41 19.70
C GLU A 52 11.09 15.73 18.32
N ASP A 53 12.10 15.88 17.47
CA ASP A 53 12.13 15.23 16.16
C ASP A 53 12.22 13.71 16.31
N ILE A 54 13.03 13.24 17.24
CA ILE A 54 13.18 11.80 17.55
C ILE A 54 11.85 11.25 18.09
N ASP A 55 11.21 11.93 18.99
CA ASP A 55 9.95 11.51 19.59
C ASP A 55 8.80 11.54 18.56
N PHE A 56 8.80 12.53 17.68
CA PHE A 56 7.88 12.55 16.55
C PHE A 56 8.04 11.31 15.66
N VAL A 57 9.26 10.99 15.24
CA VAL A 57 9.52 9.84 14.35
C VAL A 57 9.12 8.52 15.02
N ARG A 58 9.41 8.35 16.30
CA ARG A 58 9.01 7.16 17.09
C ARG A 58 7.48 7.04 17.18
N SER A 59 6.82 8.13 17.51
CA SER A 59 5.36 8.20 17.59
C SER A 59 4.73 7.92 16.23
N PHE A 60 5.27 8.53 15.17
CA PHE A 60 4.77 8.34 13.82
C PHE A 60 4.91 6.88 13.34
N ARG A 61 6.05 6.23 13.63
CA ARG A 61 6.24 4.79 13.37
C ARG A 61 5.15 3.96 14.07
N THR A 62 4.88 4.24 15.33
CA THR A 62 3.81 3.54 16.10
C THR A 62 2.45 3.75 15.46
N ARG A 63 2.16 4.94 14.97
CA ARG A 63 0.90 5.24 14.25
C ARG A 63 0.78 4.46 12.96
N ILE A 64 1.86 4.28 12.20
CA ILE A 64 1.87 3.43 11.00
C ILE A 64 1.56 1.97 11.37
N LEU A 65 2.22 1.43 12.37
CA LEU A 65 2.00 0.04 12.80
C LEU A 65 0.55 -0.20 13.26
N ASN A 66 -0.05 0.79 13.92
CA ASN A 66 -1.43 0.73 14.40
C ASN A 66 -2.47 1.17 13.35
N GLN A 67 -2.05 1.51 12.12
CA GLN A 67 -2.92 2.03 11.07
C GLN A 67 -3.74 3.26 11.50
N THR A 68 -3.13 4.14 12.29
CA THR A 68 -3.68 5.42 12.75
C THR A 68 -2.94 6.62 12.15
N ASP A 69 -2.08 6.38 11.20
CA ASP A 69 -1.36 7.36 10.39
C ASP A 69 -2.31 8.06 9.39
N PRO A 70 -1.94 9.23 8.88
CA PRO A 70 -2.80 10.04 8.02
C PRO A 70 -3.33 9.32 6.79
N LEU A 71 -2.49 8.51 6.11
CA LEU A 71 -2.91 7.76 4.92
C LEU A 71 -3.91 6.65 5.24
N ALA A 72 -3.69 5.92 6.32
CA ALA A 72 -4.62 4.89 6.79
C ALA A 72 -5.97 5.49 7.22
N LEU A 73 -5.97 6.63 7.92
CA LEU A 73 -7.18 7.34 8.30
C LEU A 73 -7.96 7.85 7.08
N LEU A 74 -7.26 8.37 6.07
CA LEU A 74 -7.87 8.79 4.82
C LEU A 74 -8.52 7.61 4.09
N ALA A 75 -7.84 6.48 4.00
CA ALA A 75 -8.37 5.27 3.38
C ALA A 75 -9.63 4.77 4.09
N LYS A 76 -9.62 4.73 5.44
CA LYS A 76 -10.79 4.34 6.24
C LYS A 76 -11.99 5.27 6.01
N LYS A 77 -11.77 6.58 5.93
CA LYS A 77 -12.84 7.55 5.67
C LYS A 77 -13.38 7.44 4.25
N SER A 78 -12.51 7.28 3.25
CA SER A 78 -12.89 7.11 1.85
C SER A 78 -13.70 5.83 1.60
N SER A 79 -13.36 4.72 2.27
CA SER A 79 -14.11 3.47 2.16
C SER A 79 -15.50 3.60 2.78
N LYS A 80 -15.63 4.28 3.92
CA LYS A 80 -16.93 4.50 4.58
C LYS A 80 -17.87 5.36 3.71
N THR A 81 -17.32 6.38 3.04
CA THR A 81 -18.11 7.23 2.13
C THR A 81 -18.62 6.47 0.90
N ARG A 82 -17.84 5.51 0.38
CA ARG A 82 -18.26 4.67 -0.75
C ARG A 82 -19.40 3.71 -0.39
N GLN A 83 -19.44 3.20 0.83
CA GLN A 83 -20.50 2.28 1.27
C GLN A 83 -21.86 2.98 1.43
N THR A 84 -21.87 4.27 1.78
CA THR A 84 -23.11 5.04 1.92
C THR A 84 -23.66 5.57 0.59
N SER A 85 -22.87 5.56 -0.48
CA SER A 85 -23.24 6.06 -1.80
C SER A 85 -23.51 4.96 -2.83
N ASN A 86 -23.71 3.71 -2.40
CA ASN A 86 -24.07 2.64 -3.34
C ASN A 86 -25.56 2.79 -3.71
N PRO A 87 -25.92 3.37 -4.87
CA PRO A 87 -27.28 3.29 -5.36
C PRO A 87 -27.52 1.81 -5.67
N GLN A 88 -28.57 1.26 -5.05
CA GLN A 88 -29.09 -0.08 -5.30
C GLN A 88 -28.97 -0.40 -6.79
N PRO A 89 -28.31 -1.50 -7.21
CA PRO A 89 -28.17 -1.81 -8.62
C PRO A 89 -29.57 -1.90 -9.22
N LYS A 90 -29.87 -0.99 -10.16
CA LYS A 90 -31.08 -1.10 -10.98
C LYS A 90 -30.97 -2.47 -11.64
N GLN A 91 -31.86 -3.36 -11.28
CA GLN A 91 -32.02 -4.67 -11.86
C GLN A 91 -32.36 -4.46 -13.35
N TYR A 92 -31.32 -4.45 -14.21
CA TYR A 92 -31.51 -4.54 -15.63
C TYR A 92 -32.07 -5.93 -15.92
N GLN A 93 -33.36 -5.99 -16.26
CA GLN A 93 -33.93 -7.16 -16.86
C GLN A 93 -33.16 -7.43 -18.16
N GLN A 94 -32.26 -8.42 -18.13
CA GLN A 94 -31.59 -8.88 -19.34
C GLN A 94 -32.66 -9.45 -20.29
N PRO A 95 -32.70 -8.99 -21.53
CA PRO A 95 -33.47 -9.68 -22.55
C PRO A 95 -32.89 -11.08 -22.70
N ASN A 96 -33.78 -12.06 -22.68
CA ASN A 96 -33.47 -13.49 -22.70
C ASN A 96 -32.92 -13.90 -24.08
N TYR A 97 -31.61 -13.64 -24.31
CA TYR A 97 -30.94 -14.18 -25.50
C TYR A 97 -30.38 -15.55 -25.10
N THR A 98 -31.03 -16.59 -25.62
CA THR A 98 -30.52 -17.97 -25.56
C THR A 98 -29.27 -18.05 -26.44
N TYR A 99 -28.10 -17.78 -25.88
CA TYR A 99 -26.82 -18.03 -26.54
C TYR A 99 -26.42 -19.47 -26.28
N THR A 100 -26.45 -20.31 -27.34
CA THR A 100 -25.85 -21.63 -27.30
C THR A 100 -24.34 -21.45 -27.32
N ILE A 101 -23.69 -21.57 -26.16
CA ILE A 101 -22.23 -21.49 -26.05
C ILE A 101 -21.65 -22.82 -26.53
N PRO A 102 -20.79 -22.85 -27.58
CA PRO A 102 -20.04 -24.05 -27.90
C PRO A 102 -19.11 -24.35 -26.71
N GLN A 103 -19.26 -25.55 -26.12
CA GLN A 103 -18.40 -26.03 -25.04
C GLN A 103 -16.94 -26.07 -25.52
N LYS A 104 -16.15 -25.07 -25.17
CA LYS A 104 -14.70 -25.19 -25.16
C LYS A 104 -14.31 -26.03 -23.97
N THR A 105 -13.79 -27.23 -24.22
CA THR A 105 -13.12 -28.04 -23.21
C THR A 105 -12.06 -27.23 -22.50
N PRO A 106 -12.04 -27.17 -21.15
CA PRO A 106 -10.99 -26.51 -20.42
C PRO A 106 -9.69 -27.31 -20.57
N THR A 107 -8.79 -26.81 -21.40
CA THR A 107 -7.40 -27.27 -21.42
C THR A 107 -6.78 -26.66 -20.14
N GLY A 108 -6.91 -27.38 -19.04
CA GLY A 108 -6.44 -26.92 -17.75
C GLY A 108 -4.92 -26.94 -17.67
N CYS A 109 -4.35 -25.96 -17.02
CA CYS A 109 -2.94 -25.81 -16.65
C CYS A 109 -2.40 -26.93 -15.71
N PHE A 110 -3.04 -28.10 -15.68
CA PHE A 110 -2.57 -29.23 -14.87
C PHE A 110 -1.34 -29.94 -15.46
N GLY A 111 -1.01 -29.72 -16.73
CA GLY A 111 0.12 -30.37 -17.40
C GLY A 111 1.51 -29.96 -16.88
N ILE A 112 1.65 -28.73 -16.38
CA ILE A 112 2.97 -28.20 -16.00
C ILE A 112 3.43 -28.72 -14.63
N VAL A 113 2.52 -28.94 -13.70
CA VAL A 113 2.84 -29.42 -12.35
C VAL A 113 3.25 -30.90 -12.38
N ALA A 114 2.58 -31.73 -13.20
CA ALA A 114 2.92 -33.14 -13.34
C ALA A 114 4.33 -33.37 -13.93
N SER A 115 4.74 -32.50 -14.87
CA SER A 115 6.07 -32.59 -15.50
C SER A 115 7.22 -32.33 -14.51
N PHE A 116 7.03 -31.46 -13.52
CA PHE A 116 8.04 -31.16 -12.52
C PHE A 116 8.31 -32.33 -11.57
N PHE A 117 7.29 -33.09 -11.18
CA PHE A 117 7.44 -34.23 -10.29
C PHE A 117 8.18 -35.41 -10.97
N VAL A 118 7.99 -35.60 -12.26
CA VAL A 118 8.70 -36.67 -13.01
C VAL A 118 10.19 -36.36 -13.11
N VAL A 119 10.56 -35.10 -13.36
CA VAL A 119 11.98 -34.70 -13.46
C VAL A 119 12.69 -34.84 -12.10
N VAL A 120 12.06 -34.45 -11.02
CA VAL A 120 12.62 -34.58 -9.66
C VAL A 120 12.81 -36.08 -9.27
N ALA A 121 11.82 -36.93 -9.57
CA ALA A 121 11.91 -38.35 -9.32
C ALA A 121 13.05 -39.04 -10.11
N CYS A 122 13.24 -38.65 -11.39
CA CYS A 122 14.35 -39.16 -12.20
C CYS A 122 15.72 -38.77 -11.68
N VAL A 123 15.87 -37.52 -11.19
CA VAL A 123 17.13 -37.04 -10.62
C VAL A 123 17.49 -37.80 -9.32
N ILE A 124 16.50 -38.05 -8.46
CA ILE A 124 16.73 -38.84 -7.23
C ILE A 124 17.12 -40.28 -7.52
N ALA A 125 16.47 -40.90 -8.53
CA ALA A 125 16.78 -42.29 -8.92
C ALA A 125 18.17 -42.43 -9.58
N PHE A 126 18.74 -41.35 -10.10
CA PHE A 126 20.07 -41.37 -10.75
C PHE A 126 21.23 -41.13 -9.76
N PHE A 127 20.92 -40.60 -8.56
CA PHE A 127 21.91 -40.27 -7.53
C PHE A 127 21.91 -41.25 -6.31
N ILE A 128 21.03 -42.24 -6.30
CA ILE A 128 21.04 -43.36 -5.33
C ILE A 128 21.48 -44.66 -6.04
#